data_1973b7cebc9bf130daf08536855ab657
#
_entry.id   1973b7cebc9bf130daf08536855ab657
#
_cell.length_a   1.000
_cell.length_b   1.000
_cell.length_c   1.000
_cell.angle_alpha   90.00
_cell.angle_beta   90.00
_cell.angle_gamma   90.00
#
_symmetry.space_group_name_H-M   'P 1'
#
loop_
_entity.id
_entity.type
_entity.pdbx_description
1 polymer ?
#
loop_
_entity_poly.entity_id
_entity_poly.type
_entity_poly.pdbx_seq_one_letter_code
_entity_poly.pdbx_strand_id
1 'polypeptide(L)'
;LMSRFGVVDVPTGLDGFSGRHRAYVKVQDGCLLRCSYCIIPHVRPKLTSRPLEHIIDEVRRLTDAGHREVVLTGIHLGHYGVDWNRNKPREQWTRLSDLVRHLCELPGDFRIRLSSIEATEVTRSLIAAMTEYPDRLVPHVHLCLQSGSDSVLRRMRRRWGTRMFLDRCRLL
;
A
#
# COMPACT_ATOMS: atom_id res chain seq x y z
N LEU A 1 10.03 11.13 18.48
CA LEU A 1 9.30 10.62 19.66
C LEU A 1 9.73 9.20 20.03
N MET A 2 9.88 8.27 19.04
CA MET A 2 10.26 6.88 19.32
C MET A 2 11.66 6.74 19.91
N SER A 3 12.65 7.47 19.43
CA SER A 3 14.02 7.45 19.96
C SER A 3 14.10 7.91 21.42
N ARG A 4 13.16 8.75 21.88
CA ARG A 4 13.09 9.24 23.27
C ARG A 4 12.68 8.16 24.27
N PHE A 5 12.08 7.07 23.79
CA PHE A 5 11.64 5.92 24.61
C PHE A 5 12.47 4.66 24.34
N GLY A 6 13.61 4.78 23.67
CA GLY A 6 14.48 3.63 23.36
C GLY A 6 13.88 2.60 22.40
N VAL A 7 12.76 2.93 21.74
CA VAL A 7 12.13 2.04 20.77
C VAL A 7 12.86 2.18 19.45
N VAL A 8 13.75 1.25 19.15
CA VAL A 8 14.58 1.23 17.93
C VAL A 8 13.82 0.58 16.78
N ASP A 9 12.98 -0.41 17.08
CA ASP A 9 12.13 -1.07 16.10
C ASP A 9 10.81 -1.49 16.77
N VAL A 10 9.69 -1.33 16.08
CA VAL A 10 8.42 -1.87 16.53
C VAL A 10 8.17 -3.11 15.69
N PRO A 11 8.12 -4.31 16.30
CA PRO A 11 7.76 -5.52 15.57
C PRO A 11 6.42 -5.26 14.85
N THR A 12 6.45 -5.29 13.53
CA THR A 12 5.27 -5.00 12.72
C THR A 12 4.54 -6.27 12.30
N GLY A 13 5.12 -7.43 12.62
CA GLY A 13 4.49 -8.73 12.40
C GLY A 13 3.49 -9.05 13.49
N LEU A 14 2.27 -9.44 13.09
CA LEU A 14 1.25 -9.97 13.97
C LEU A 14 1.11 -11.47 13.72
N ASP A 15 0.96 -12.26 14.78
CA ASP A 15 0.81 -13.70 14.67
C ASP A 15 -0.65 -14.14 14.41
N GLY A 16 -1.59 -13.21 14.43
CA GLY A 16 -2.99 -13.48 14.12
C GLY A 16 -3.94 -12.35 14.52
N PHE A 17 -5.17 -12.48 14.07
CA PHE A 17 -6.28 -11.59 14.39
C PHE A 17 -7.44 -12.44 14.90
N SER A 18 -7.54 -12.61 16.22
CA SER A 18 -8.57 -13.43 16.86
C SER A 18 -9.99 -13.02 16.41
N GLY A 19 -10.78 -14.01 15.97
CA GLY A 19 -12.17 -13.84 15.57
C GLY A 19 -12.40 -13.07 14.26
N ARG A 20 -11.36 -12.85 13.44
CA ARG A 20 -11.47 -12.16 12.15
C ARG A 20 -11.02 -13.05 11.00
N HIS A 21 -11.76 -13.05 9.90
CA HIS A 21 -11.37 -13.74 8.67
C HIS A 21 -10.26 -13.01 7.89
N ARG A 22 -10.13 -11.69 8.09
CA ARG A 22 -9.13 -10.83 7.44
C ARG A 22 -7.99 -10.52 8.38
N ALA A 23 -6.78 -10.64 7.86
CA ALA A 23 -5.56 -10.16 8.50
C ALA A 23 -5.05 -8.89 7.80
N TYR A 24 -4.35 -8.03 8.53
CA TYR A 24 -3.79 -6.80 8.00
C TYR A 24 -2.28 -6.86 8.07
N VAL A 25 -1.61 -6.66 6.93
CA VAL A 25 -0.16 -6.62 6.82
C VAL A 25 0.27 -5.23 6.41
N LYS A 26 0.94 -4.53 7.33
CA LYS A 26 1.51 -3.21 7.06
C LYS A 26 2.80 -3.39 6.26
N VAL A 27 2.85 -2.84 5.04
CA VAL A 27 3.99 -2.97 4.13
C VAL A 27 4.79 -1.67 3.99
N GLN A 28 4.21 -0.52 4.41
CA GLN A 28 4.80 0.79 4.19
C GLN A 28 4.39 1.75 5.31
N ASP A 29 5.28 2.66 5.72
CA ASP A 29 5.03 3.73 6.69
C ASP A 29 5.50 5.09 6.17
N GLY A 30 4.93 6.16 6.73
CA GLY A 30 5.22 7.53 6.35
C GLY A 30 4.60 7.96 5.02
N CYS A 31 4.62 9.27 4.76
CA CYS A 31 4.05 9.85 3.54
C CYS A 31 4.83 11.10 3.12
N LEU A 32 5.14 11.21 1.82
CA LEU A 32 5.81 12.39 1.25
C LEU A 32 4.83 13.48 0.78
N LEU A 33 3.52 13.20 0.80
CA LEU A 33 2.52 14.20 0.47
C LEU A 33 2.37 15.18 1.63
N ARG A 34 2.11 16.45 1.30
CA ARG A 34 1.89 17.52 2.28
C ARG A 34 0.48 18.07 2.14
N CYS A 35 -0.52 17.17 2.26
CA CYS A 35 -1.91 17.57 2.23
C CYS A 35 -2.21 18.52 3.39
N SER A 36 -2.94 19.61 3.12
CA SER A 36 -3.13 20.72 4.09
C SER A 36 -3.86 20.32 5.37
N TYR A 37 -4.57 19.20 5.36
CA TYR A 37 -5.37 18.68 6.47
C TYR A 37 -4.72 17.51 7.19
N CYS A 38 -3.53 17.05 6.74
CA CYS A 38 -2.96 15.78 7.20
C CYS A 38 -1.78 16.02 8.15
N ILE A 39 -1.85 15.40 9.32
CA ILE A 39 -0.79 15.43 10.34
C ILE A 39 0.38 14.47 10.03
N ILE A 40 0.17 13.49 9.18
CA ILE A 40 1.13 12.39 8.93
C ILE A 40 2.54 12.89 8.59
N PRO A 41 2.75 13.88 7.69
CA PRO A 41 4.10 14.36 7.37
C PRO A 41 4.88 14.91 8.58
N HIS A 42 4.19 15.31 9.64
CA HIS A 42 4.78 15.84 10.86
C HIS A 42 5.10 14.73 11.89
N VAL A 43 4.24 13.72 12.00
CA VAL A 43 4.38 12.64 12.99
C VAL A 43 5.07 11.38 12.43
N ARG A 44 5.05 11.19 11.11
CA ARG A 44 5.69 10.10 10.37
C ARG A 44 6.41 10.63 9.13
N PRO A 45 7.45 11.46 9.30
CA PRO A 45 8.10 12.18 8.18
C PRO A 45 8.95 11.28 7.29
N LYS A 46 9.36 10.12 7.81
CA LYS A 46 10.22 9.18 7.09
C LYS A 46 9.37 8.18 6.32
N LEU A 47 9.52 8.16 4.99
CA LEU A 47 8.99 7.09 4.15
C LEU A 47 9.83 5.84 4.39
N THR A 48 9.18 4.72 4.70
CA THR A 48 9.86 3.44 4.95
C THR A 48 9.02 2.31 4.40
N SER A 49 9.61 1.51 3.52
CA SER A 49 9.02 0.27 3.01
C SER A 49 9.58 -0.91 3.81
N ARG A 50 8.75 -1.90 4.07
CA ARG A 50 9.22 -3.14 4.71
C ARG A 50 9.88 -4.07 3.70
N PRO A 51 10.95 -4.77 4.07
CA PRO A 51 11.57 -5.79 3.24
C PRO A 51 10.57 -6.86 2.79
N LEU A 52 10.72 -7.32 1.55
CA LEU A 52 9.82 -8.31 0.94
C LEU A 52 9.75 -9.59 1.78
N GLU A 53 10.91 -10.09 2.23
CA GLU A 53 11.04 -11.33 3.01
C GLU A 53 10.22 -11.26 4.30
N HIS A 54 10.27 -10.12 5.02
CA HIS A 54 9.52 -9.92 6.25
C HIS A 54 8.00 -9.91 6.00
N ILE A 55 7.57 -9.38 4.85
CA ILE A 55 6.16 -9.36 4.46
C ILE A 55 5.71 -10.78 4.10
N ILE A 56 6.52 -11.52 3.33
CA ILE A 56 6.25 -12.92 2.97
C ILE A 56 6.09 -13.78 4.21
N ASP A 57 7.02 -13.68 5.16
CA ASP A 57 6.98 -14.47 6.39
C ASP A 57 5.76 -14.16 7.24
N GLU A 58 5.35 -12.88 7.31
CA GLU A 58 4.13 -12.50 8.01
C GLU A 58 2.88 -13.03 7.30
N VAL A 59 2.80 -12.92 5.97
CA VAL A 59 1.69 -13.45 5.19
C VAL A 59 1.56 -14.96 5.39
N ARG A 60 2.66 -15.72 5.34
CA ARG A 60 2.67 -17.17 5.58
C ARG A 60 2.13 -17.49 6.98
N ARG A 61 2.67 -16.87 8.04
CA ARG A 61 2.18 -17.11 9.41
C ARG A 61 0.68 -16.86 9.54
N LEU A 62 0.18 -15.77 8.94
CA LEU A 62 -1.23 -15.42 8.99
C LEU A 62 -2.11 -16.42 8.22
N THR A 63 -1.66 -16.88 7.06
CA THR A 63 -2.40 -17.86 6.26
C THR A 63 -2.36 -19.25 6.89
N ASP A 64 -1.25 -19.64 7.51
CA ASP A 64 -1.11 -20.88 8.29
C ASP A 64 -2.00 -20.85 9.55
N ALA A 65 -2.19 -19.66 10.14
CA ALA A 65 -3.15 -19.44 11.23
C ALA A 65 -4.64 -19.43 10.78
N GLY A 66 -4.91 -19.68 9.47
CA GLY A 66 -6.26 -19.85 8.93
C GLY A 66 -6.88 -18.57 8.33
N HIS A 67 -6.15 -17.46 8.23
CA HIS A 67 -6.66 -16.27 7.56
C HIS A 67 -6.76 -16.47 6.05
N ARG A 68 -7.94 -16.20 5.48
CA ARG A 68 -8.22 -16.41 4.05
C ARG A 68 -8.16 -15.13 3.21
N GLU A 69 -8.02 -13.97 3.84
CA GLU A 69 -7.82 -12.71 3.15
C GLU A 69 -6.79 -11.86 3.90
N VAL A 70 -5.74 -11.45 3.18
CA VAL A 70 -4.69 -10.56 3.67
C VAL A 70 -4.87 -9.19 3.06
N VAL A 71 -5.04 -8.17 3.89
CA VAL A 71 -5.17 -6.77 3.46
C VAL A 71 -3.80 -6.10 3.57
N LEU A 72 -3.22 -5.75 2.43
CA LEU A 72 -2.00 -4.93 2.41
C LEU A 72 -2.34 -3.50 2.78
N THR A 73 -1.64 -2.96 3.75
CA THR A 73 -1.89 -1.62 4.28
C THR A 73 -0.61 -0.81 4.41
N GLY A 74 -0.75 0.49 4.41
CA GLY A 74 0.32 1.47 4.59
C GLY A 74 -0.26 2.86 4.79
N ILE A 75 0.56 3.79 5.23
CA ILE A 75 0.15 5.20 5.29
C ILE A 75 -0.10 5.76 3.89
N HIS A 76 0.72 5.35 2.92
CA HIS A 76 0.54 5.62 1.50
C HIS A 76 0.98 4.36 0.72
N LEU A 77 0.08 3.40 0.63
CA LEU A 77 0.38 2.06 0.10
C LEU A 77 1.11 2.09 -1.25
N GLY A 78 0.68 2.96 -2.17
CA GLY A 78 1.30 3.12 -3.49
C GLY A 78 2.76 3.62 -3.48
N HIS A 79 3.24 4.12 -2.34
CA HIS A 79 4.64 4.51 -2.16
C HIS A 79 5.55 3.36 -1.69
N TYR A 80 5.07 2.12 -1.67
CA TYR A 80 5.93 0.97 -1.41
C TYR A 80 7.10 0.92 -2.39
N GLY A 81 8.32 0.79 -1.89
CA GLY A 81 9.56 0.73 -2.65
C GLY A 81 10.15 2.08 -3.04
N VAL A 82 9.41 3.20 -2.90
CA VAL A 82 9.89 4.53 -3.34
C VAL A 82 11.16 4.96 -2.60
N ASP A 83 11.30 4.63 -1.33
CA ASP A 83 12.49 4.91 -0.53
C ASP A 83 13.74 4.14 -1.00
N TRP A 84 13.56 2.98 -1.62
CA TRP A 84 14.65 2.17 -2.16
C TRP A 84 15.07 2.56 -3.58
N ASN A 85 14.21 3.29 -4.30
CA ASN A 85 14.41 3.67 -5.69
C ASN A 85 15.29 4.90 -5.86
N ARG A 86 15.65 5.55 -4.75
CA ARG A 86 16.50 6.73 -4.78
C ARG A 86 17.85 6.38 -5.41
N ASN A 87 18.23 7.12 -6.44
CA ASN A 87 19.48 6.91 -7.21
C ASN A 87 19.53 5.61 -8.04
N LYS A 88 18.39 4.94 -8.25
CA LYS A 88 18.32 3.80 -9.18
C LYS A 88 17.71 4.22 -10.53
N PRO A 89 18.14 3.63 -11.64
CA PRO A 89 17.46 3.78 -12.91
C PRO A 89 16.04 3.20 -12.82
N ARG A 90 15.12 3.74 -13.62
CA ARG A 90 13.69 3.46 -13.52
C ARG A 90 13.33 1.97 -13.71
N GLU A 91 14.13 1.27 -14.47
CA GLU A 91 14.00 -0.17 -14.78
C GLU A 91 14.27 -1.05 -13.54
N GLN A 92 15.01 -0.53 -12.56
CA GLN A 92 15.35 -1.23 -11.30
C GLN A 92 14.46 -0.79 -10.13
N TRP A 93 13.42 -0.03 -10.40
CA TRP A 93 12.53 0.41 -9.34
C TRP A 93 11.66 -0.73 -8.82
N THR A 94 11.65 -0.88 -7.50
CA THR A 94 10.67 -1.70 -6.80
C THR A 94 9.37 -0.91 -6.62
N ARG A 95 8.24 -1.55 -6.89
CA ARG A 95 6.91 -0.92 -6.83
C ARG A 95 5.92 -1.82 -6.10
N LEU A 96 4.79 -1.26 -5.74
CA LEU A 96 3.68 -2.02 -5.16
C LEU A 96 3.24 -3.20 -6.04
N SER A 97 3.24 -3.02 -7.37
CA SER A 97 2.91 -4.10 -8.32
C SER A 97 3.84 -5.30 -8.23
N ASP A 98 5.13 -5.07 -7.91
CA ASP A 98 6.10 -6.14 -7.79
C ASP A 98 5.87 -6.93 -6.49
N LEU A 99 5.64 -6.20 -5.37
CA LEU A 99 5.23 -6.83 -4.11
C LEU A 99 3.96 -7.67 -4.30
N VAL A 100 2.94 -7.13 -4.97
CA VAL A 100 1.67 -7.83 -5.20
C VAL A 100 1.89 -9.12 -5.97
N ARG A 101 2.67 -9.11 -7.05
CA ARG A 101 3.00 -10.32 -7.82
C ARG A 101 3.67 -11.38 -6.96
N HIS A 102 4.74 -11.02 -6.24
CA HIS A 102 5.42 -11.97 -5.36
C HIS A 102 4.48 -12.61 -4.32
N LEU A 103 3.57 -11.82 -3.76
CA LEU A 103 2.62 -12.35 -2.78
C LEU A 103 1.53 -13.22 -3.44
N CYS A 104 1.13 -12.90 -4.67
CA CYS A 104 0.17 -13.71 -5.42
C CYS A 104 0.72 -15.10 -5.80
N GLU A 105 2.04 -15.22 -5.95
CA GLU A 105 2.73 -16.47 -6.27
C GLU A 105 2.93 -17.39 -5.06
N LEU A 106 2.67 -16.91 -3.84
CA LEU A 106 2.82 -17.73 -2.64
C LEU A 106 1.79 -18.87 -2.63
N PRO A 107 2.18 -20.07 -2.17
CA PRO A 107 1.26 -21.20 -2.02
C PRO A 107 0.22 -20.92 -0.94
N GLY A 108 -0.88 -21.65 -0.99
CA GLY A 108 -1.97 -21.58 0.00
C GLY A 108 -3.28 -21.06 -0.59
N ASP A 109 -4.37 -21.23 0.14
CA ASP A 109 -5.71 -20.79 -0.23
C ASP A 109 -6.06 -19.50 0.52
N PHE A 110 -5.68 -18.35 -0.05
CA PHE A 110 -5.96 -17.01 0.49
C PHE A 110 -6.05 -15.98 -0.63
N ARG A 111 -6.62 -14.83 -0.34
CA ARG A 111 -6.69 -13.69 -1.26
C ARG A 111 -5.95 -12.49 -0.68
N ILE A 112 -5.49 -11.63 -1.57
CA ILE A 112 -4.84 -10.36 -1.25
C ILE A 112 -5.82 -9.22 -1.58
N ARG A 113 -5.99 -8.30 -0.65
CA ARG A 113 -6.74 -7.08 -0.85
C ARG A 113 -5.82 -5.88 -0.67
N LEU A 114 -5.94 -4.89 -1.53
CA LEU A 114 -5.29 -3.60 -1.36
C LEU A 114 -6.17 -2.69 -0.48
N SER A 115 -5.55 -2.00 0.46
CA SER A 115 -6.19 -0.90 1.17
C SER A 115 -6.29 0.34 0.26
N SER A 116 -6.45 1.53 0.84
CA SER A 116 -6.62 2.77 0.07
C SER A 116 -5.36 3.12 -0.74
N ILE A 117 -5.56 3.47 -2.01
CA ILE A 117 -4.53 4.00 -2.90
C ILE A 117 -4.93 5.36 -3.48
N GLU A 118 -3.96 6.13 -3.89
CA GLU A 118 -4.17 7.40 -4.56
C GLU A 118 -4.38 7.21 -6.07
N ALA A 119 -5.06 8.15 -6.71
CA ALA A 119 -5.30 8.08 -8.16
C ALA A 119 -3.98 8.00 -8.97
N THR A 120 -2.93 8.66 -8.50
CA THR A 120 -1.59 8.62 -9.10
C THR A 120 -0.95 7.23 -9.09
N GLU A 121 -1.38 6.37 -8.18
CA GLU A 121 -0.82 5.03 -7.97
C GLU A 121 -1.54 3.93 -8.76
N VAL A 122 -2.66 4.25 -9.41
CA VAL A 122 -3.31 3.38 -10.38
C VAL A 122 -2.47 3.37 -11.66
N THR A 123 -1.48 2.49 -11.69
CA THR A 123 -0.54 2.34 -12.79
C THR A 123 -0.94 1.16 -13.69
N ARG A 124 -0.50 1.18 -14.95
CA ARG A 124 -0.70 0.03 -15.86
C ARG A 124 -0.12 -1.26 -15.29
N SER A 125 1.03 -1.18 -14.57
CA SER A 125 1.65 -2.34 -13.96
C SER A 125 0.80 -2.91 -12.82
N LEU A 126 0.13 -2.07 -12.01
CA LEU A 126 -0.77 -2.52 -10.96
C LEU A 126 -2.04 -3.16 -11.56
N ILE A 127 -2.61 -2.54 -12.60
CA ILE A 127 -3.77 -3.09 -13.31
C ILE A 127 -3.41 -4.44 -13.94
N ALA A 128 -2.24 -4.54 -14.59
CA ALA A 128 -1.75 -5.80 -15.15
C ALA A 128 -1.65 -6.90 -14.08
N ALA A 129 -1.11 -6.60 -12.89
CA ALA A 129 -1.07 -7.55 -11.80
C ALA A 129 -2.48 -7.99 -11.34
N MET A 130 -3.46 -7.07 -11.32
CA MET A 130 -4.86 -7.42 -10.99
C MET A 130 -5.49 -8.35 -12.02
N THR A 131 -5.16 -8.17 -13.30
CA THR A 131 -5.65 -9.02 -14.40
C THR A 131 -4.93 -10.37 -14.46
N GLU A 132 -3.65 -10.40 -14.10
CA GLU A 132 -2.79 -11.57 -14.10
C GLU A 132 -3.16 -12.57 -12.99
N TYR A 133 -3.66 -12.08 -11.86
CA TYR A 133 -4.00 -12.90 -10.68
C TYR A 133 -5.46 -12.70 -10.21
N PRO A 134 -6.47 -12.97 -11.06
CA PRO A 134 -7.88 -12.67 -10.76
C PRO A 134 -8.43 -13.45 -9.57
N ASP A 135 -7.94 -14.67 -9.34
CA ASP A 135 -8.39 -15.52 -8.22
C ASP A 135 -7.66 -15.20 -6.91
N ARG A 136 -6.51 -14.55 -6.99
CA ARG A 136 -5.65 -14.25 -5.85
C ARG A 136 -5.78 -12.80 -5.38
N LEU A 137 -5.83 -11.85 -6.29
CA LEU A 137 -5.98 -10.44 -5.98
C LEU A 137 -7.45 -10.03 -6.07
N VAL A 138 -8.01 -9.58 -4.94
CA VAL A 138 -9.42 -9.18 -4.88
C VAL A 138 -9.69 -8.05 -5.88
N PRO A 139 -10.72 -8.16 -6.75
CA PRO A 139 -11.08 -7.12 -7.73
C PRO A 139 -11.77 -5.92 -7.04
N HIS A 140 -11.01 -5.25 -6.19
CA HIS A 140 -11.48 -4.11 -5.42
C HIS A 140 -10.36 -3.09 -5.26
N VAL A 141 -10.68 -1.83 -5.53
CA VAL A 141 -9.78 -0.69 -5.32
C VAL A 141 -10.53 0.38 -4.53
N HIS A 142 -9.99 0.76 -3.38
CA HIS A 142 -10.46 1.95 -2.65
C HIS A 142 -9.63 3.16 -3.11
N LEU A 143 -10.19 3.93 -4.04
CA LEU A 143 -9.53 5.09 -4.64
C LEU A 143 -9.94 6.38 -3.93
N CYS A 144 -8.94 7.13 -3.41
CA CYS A 144 -9.17 8.31 -2.58
C CYS A 144 -9.50 9.54 -3.43
N LEU A 145 -10.78 9.90 -3.60
CA LEU A 145 -11.20 11.10 -4.33
C LEU A 145 -10.95 12.39 -3.54
N GLN A 146 -11.18 12.39 -2.26
CA GLN A 146 -11.11 13.54 -1.33
C GLN A 146 -12.14 14.65 -1.62
N SER A 147 -12.28 15.10 -2.87
CA SER A 147 -13.28 16.10 -3.31
C SER A 147 -13.53 16.01 -4.81
N GLY A 148 -14.77 16.25 -5.22
CA GLY A 148 -15.15 16.42 -6.63
C GLY A 148 -14.88 17.82 -7.19
N SER A 149 -14.24 18.72 -6.44
CA SER A 149 -13.93 20.09 -6.86
C SER A 149 -12.44 20.33 -6.98
N ASP A 150 -11.96 20.72 -8.17
CA ASP A 150 -10.55 21.04 -8.41
C ASP A 150 -10.05 22.20 -7.55
N SER A 151 -10.92 23.19 -7.25
CA SER A 151 -10.56 24.30 -6.37
C SER A 151 -10.32 23.83 -4.92
N VAL A 152 -11.11 22.86 -4.44
CA VAL A 152 -10.93 22.25 -3.12
C VAL A 152 -9.68 21.38 -3.12
N LEU A 153 -9.48 20.52 -4.14
CA LEU A 153 -8.29 19.67 -4.26
C LEU A 153 -6.99 20.49 -4.24
N ARG A 154 -6.95 21.64 -4.94
CA ARG A 154 -5.80 22.57 -4.88
C ARG A 154 -5.56 23.11 -3.46
N ARG A 155 -6.61 23.54 -2.75
CA ARG A 155 -6.50 23.98 -1.35
C ARG A 155 -6.06 22.85 -0.41
N MET A 156 -6.47 21.62 -0.70
CA MET A 156 -6.01 20.42 -0.01
C MET A 156 -4.57 20.03 -0.37
N ARG A 157 -3.92 20.75 -1.30
CA ARG A 157 -2.58 20.43 -1.84
C ARG A 157 -2.48 19.02 -2.45
N ARG A 158 -3.58 18.61 -3.14
CA ARG A 158 -3.56 17.35 -3.90
C ARG A 158 -2.76 17.54 -5.20
N ARG A 159 -2.05 16.47 -5.61
CA ARG A 159 -1.19 16.48 -6.81
C ARG A 159 -1.96 16.15 -8.09
N TRP A 160 -3.26 15.92 -8.00
CA TRP A 160 -4.14 15.56 -9.10
C TRP A 160 -5.47 16.28 -8.99
N GLY A 161 -6.17 16.41 -10.11
CA GLY A 161 -7.51 16.98 -10.21
C GLY A 161 -8.55 15.92 -10.61
N THR A 162 -9.81 16.36 -10.71
CA THR A 162 -10.95 15.51 -11.02
C THR A 162 -10.80 14.76 -12.35
N ARG A 163 -10.23 15.41 -13.37
CA ARG A 163 -9.97 14.78 -14.67
C ARG A 163 -9.06 13.56 -14.55
N MET A 164 -7.90 13.71 -13.89
CA MET A 164 -6.98 12.60 -13.68
C MET A 164 -7.65 11.47 -12.90
N PHE A 165 -8.43 11.81 -11.85
CA PHE A 165 -9.16 10.81 -11.08
C PHE A 165 -10.10 9.99 -11.96
N LEU A 166 -10.93 10.64 -12.78
CA LEU A 166 -11.85 9.98 -13.71
C LEU A 166 -11.10 9.12 -14.73
N ASP A 167 -9.99 9.63 -15.27
CA ASP A 167 -9.16 8.86 -16.22
C ASP A 167 -8.61 7.59 -15.57
N ARG A 168 -8.24 7.63 -14.28
CA ARG A 168 -7.80 6.44 -13.54
C ARG A 168 -8.95 5.47 -13.23
N CYS A 169 -10.14 5.97 -12.93
CA CYS A 169 -11.33 5.12 -12.78
C CYS A 169 -11.69 4.38 -14.07
N ARG A 170 -11.48 5.00 -15.24
CA ARG A 170 -11.74 4.36 -16.55
C ARG A 170 -10.71 3.29 -16.92
N LEU A 171 -9.54 3.30 -16.28
CA LEU A 171 -8.52 2.29 -16.50
C LEU A 171 -8.75 1.01 -15.67
N LEU A 172 -9.53 1.12 -14.58
CA LEU A 172 -9.93 0.02 -13.70
C LEU A 172 -11.15 -0.71 -14.25
#